data_d1faa5ebf9fdee27eeb88113d1538319
#
_entry.id   d1faa5ebf9fdee27eeb88113d1538319
#
_cell.length_a   1.000
_cell.length_b   1.000
_cell.length_c   1.000
_cell.angle_alpha   90.00
_cell.angle_beta   90.00
_cell.angle_gamma   90.00
#
_symmetry.space_group_name_H-M   'P 1'
#
loop_
_entity.id
_entity.type
_entity.pdbx_description
1 polymer ?
#
loop_
_entity_poly.entity_id
_entity_poly.type
_entity_poly.pdbx_seq_one_letter_code
_entity_poly.pdbx_strand_id
1 'polypeptide(L)'
;MENYLEINKNSWNAKVEPHLKSDFYFVDEFLQGRTSLNSIELDLLGDVKGKTILHLQCHFGQDSISLSRMGAKVTGIDLSDKAIAAAKDLAQKAGTDTEFLCTDLYSLPDVLDQKFDIVFTSYGTIGWLPDLGEWAKIITRFLKPEGKFVMAEFHPVVWMYDDDFKGVQYNYFNEKPIVETYEGTYADQSADIVQEYVMWNHSLAEVFQNLINEDLQIKKFQEFDWSPYPCFRHVEEFEKGKWRIPQFGNKIPLVFAIEAQKKSS
;
A
#
# COMPACT_ATOMS: atom_id res chain seq x y z
N MET A 1 1.83 -22.15 0.28
CA MET A 1 2.43 -22.16 -1.07
C MET A 1 3.86 -21.68 -0.93
N GLU A 2 4.85 -22.56 -1.12
CA GLU A 2 6.25 -22.30 -0.75
C GLU A 2 6.98 -21.27 -1.61
N ASN A 3 6.41 -20.84 -2.74
CA ASN A 3 7.10 -19.94 -3.70
C ASN A 3 6.37 -18.63 -4.03
N TYR A 4 5.42 -18.18 -3.19
CA TYR A 4 4.66 -16.97 -3.48
C TYR A 4 5.52 -15.69 -3.51
N LEU A 5 6.58 -15.62 -2.70
CA LEU A 5 7.48 -14.47 -2.67
C LEU A 5 8.18 -14.23 -4.02
N GLU A 6 8.68 -15.31 -4.63
CA GLU A 6 9.35 -15.22 -5.93
C GLU A 6 8.36 -14.88 -7.05
N ILE A 7 7.18 -15.52 -7.05
CA ILE A 7 6.10 -15.21 -8.01
C ILE A 7 5.72 -13.71 -7.90
N ASN A 8 5.44 -13.24 -6.69
CA ASN A 8 5.05 -11.85 -6.47
C ASN A 8 6.18 -10.87 -6.77
N LYS A 9 7.44 -11.20 -6.42
CA LYS A 9 8.61 -10.40 -6.79
C LYS A 9 8.74 -10.25 -8.30
N ASN A 10 8.61 -11.33 -9.05
CA ASN A 10 8.67 -11.32 -10.51
C ASN A 10 7.52 -10.52 -11.11
N SER A 11 6.30 -10.67 -10.58
CA SER A 11 5.13 -9.88 -10.97
C SER A 11 5.36 -8.37 -10.74
N TRP A 12 5.82 -7.98 -9.56
CA TRP A 12 6.09 -6.58 -9.26
C TRP A 12 7.27 -6.01 -10.06
N ASN A 13 8.31 -6.80 -10.29
CA ASN A 13 9.42 -6.42 -11.16
C ASN A 13 8.97 -6.14 -12.60
N ALA A 14 8.02 -6.93 -13.13
CA ALA A 14 7.49 -6.73 -14.47
C ALA A 14 6.66 -5.43 -14.60
N LYS A 15 5.98 -5.02 -13.53
CA LYS A 15 5.13 -3.83 -13.51
C LYS A 15 5.91 -2.50 -13.47
N VAL A 16 7.15 -2.49 -12.96
CA VAL A 16 7.87 -1.22 -12.67
C VAL A 16 8.00 -0.33 -13.90
N GLU A 17 8.46 -0.86 -15.03
CA GLU A 17 8.69 -0.06 -16.23
C GLU A 17 7.39 0.49 -16.85
N PRO A 18 6.32 -0.33 -17.04
CA PRO A 18 5.01 0.18 -17.43
C PRO A 18 4.47 1.25 -16.49
N HIS A 19 4.58 1.05 -15.17
CA HIS A 19 4.10 2.01 -14.18
C HIS A 19 4.83 3.35 -14.26
N LEU A 20 6.16 3.35 -14.38
CA LEU A 20 6.94 4.56 -14.51
C LEU A 20 6.59 5.39 -15.76
N LYS A 21 6.11 4.74 -16.80
CA LYS A 21 5.74 5.38 -18.08
C LYS A 21 4.25 5.76 -18.15
N SER A 22 3.44 5.24 -17.20
CA SER A 22 1.99 5.44 -17.23
C SER A 22 1.59 6.84 -16.78
N ASP A 23 0.49 7.33 -17.34
CA ASP A 23 -0.16 8.56 -16.86
C ASP A 23 -0.76 8.40 -15.45
N PHE A 24 -0.91 7.17 -14.96
CA PHE A 24 -1.44 6.88 -13.63
C PHE A 24 -0.54 7.44 -12.51
N TYR A 25 0.76 7.33 -12.66
CA TYR A 25 1.75 7.74 -11.65
C TYR A 25 2.28 9.17 -11.83
N PHE A 26 2.01 9.83 -12.93
CA PHE A 26 2.42 11.23 -13.19
C PHE A 26 3.87 11.52 -12.82
N VAL A 27 4.80 10.66 -13.23
CA VAL A 27 6.21 10.73 -12.79
C VAL A 27 6.88 12.07 -13.12
N ASP A 28 6.58 12.64 -14.28
CA ASP A 28 7.15 13.92 -14.68
C ASP A 28 6.67 15.07 -13.81
N GLU A 29 5.36 15.14 -13.52
CA GLU A 29 4.79 16.14 -12.61
C GLU A 29 5.24 15.90 -11.17
N PHE A 30 5.40 14.62 -10.78
CA PHE A 30 5.97 14.26 -9.47
C PHE A 30 7.37 14.83 -9.30
N LEU A 31 8.25 14.71 -10.29
CA LEU A 31 9.59 15.29 -10.28
C LEU A 31 9.56 16.83 -10.24
N GLN A 32 8.51 17.45 -10.79
CA GLN A 32 8.28 18.90 -10.73
C GLN A 32 7.67 19.36 -9.41
N GLY A 33 7.43 18.47 -8.44
CA GLY A 33 6.97 18.83 -7.10
C GLY A 33 5.53 18.41 -6.75
N ARG A 34 4.78 17.75 -7.67
CA ARG A 34 3.49 17.14 -7.33
C ARG A 34 3.66 16.12 -6.20
N THR A 35 2.74 16.11 -5.25
CA THR A 35 2.65 15.02 -4.26
C THR A 35 1.89 13.82 -4.83
N SER A 36 2.26 12.62 -4.41
CA SER A 36 1.50 11.39 -4.66
C SER A 36 0.48 11.08 -3.56
N LEU A 37 0.64 11.71 -2.38
CA LEU A 37 -0.24 11.49 -1.23
C LEU A 37 -1.61 12.12 -1.43
N ASN A 38 -2.65 11.43 -0.99
CA ASN A 38 -4.04 11.86 -1.05
C ASN A 38 -4.54 12.36 0.31
N SER A 39 -5.72 12.95 0.32
CA SER A 39 -6.31 13.52 1.53
C SER A 39 -6.52 12.50 2.65
N ILE A 40 -6.84 11.23 2.31
CA ILE A 40 -7.12 10.17 3.28
C ILE A 40 -5.91 9.94 4.19
N GLU A 41 -4.76 9.61 3.59
CA GLU A 41 -3.54 9.35 4.36
C GLU A 41 -2.96 10.62 4.97
N LEU A 42 -3.05 11.77 4.30
CA LEU A 42 -2.58 13.05 4.84
C LEU A 42 -3.33 13.44 6.13
N ASP A 43 -4.65 13.23 6.19
CA ASP A 43 -5.47 13.50 7.38
C ASP A 43 -5.09 12.62 8.58
N LEU A 44 -4.66 11.38 8.32
CA LEU A 44 -4.19 10.46 9.36
C LEU A 44 -2.73 10.72 9.77
N LEU A 45 -1.87 11.01 8.80
CA LEU A 45 -0.45 11.29 9.04
C LEU A 45 -0.26 12.59 9.82
N GLY A 46 -1.02 13.64 9.51
CA GLY A 46 -0.89 14.95 10.14
C GLY A 46 0.47 15.59 9.87
N ASP A 47 1.01 16.32 10.85
CA ASP A 47 2.35 16.92 10.73
C ASP A 47 3.45 15.87 10.90
N VAL A 48 4.17 15.63 9.80
CA VAL A 48 5.27 14.66 9.74
C VAL A 48 6.65 15.28 9.82
N LYS A 49 6.76 16.62 9.94
CA LYS A 49 8.03 17.32 9.96
C LYS A 49 8.90 16.83 11.12
N GLY A 50 10.12 16.40 10.79
CA GLY A 50 11.09 15.87 11.74
C GLY A 50 10.79 14.47 12.28
N LYS A 51 9.68 13.83 11.88
CA LYS A 51 9.34 12.44 12.24
C LYS A 51 10.17 11.44 11.46
N THR A 52 10.46 10.30 12.07
CA THR A 52 10.99 9.12 11.38
C THR A 52 9.82 8.25 10.93
N ILE A 53 9.81 7.85 9.66
CA ILE A 53 8.72 7.06 9.06
C ILE A 53 9.30 5.82 8.38
N LEU A 54 8.73 4.66 8.69
CA LEU A 54 8.92 3.43 7.95
C LEU A 54 7.73 3.23 7.01
N HIS A 55 7.98 3.24 5.70
CA HIS A 55 6.95 2.98 4.70
C HIS A 55 7.08 1.55 4.19
N LEU A 56 6.09 0.72 4.53
CA LEU A 56 6.03 -0.69 4.15
C LEU A 56 5.49 -0.83 2.72
N GLN A 57 6.10 -1.74 1.93
CA GLN A 57 5.65 -2.07 0.57
C GLN A 57 5.52 -0.81 -0.32
N CYS A 58 6.60 -0.01 -0.35
CA CYS A 58 6.60 1.36 -0.90
C CYS A 58 6.63 1.45 -2.44
N HIS A 59 6.65 0.33 -3.15
CA HIS A 59 6.80 0.27 -4.60
C HIS A 59 8.03 1.09 -5.06
N PHE A 60 7.94 1.95 -6.08
CA PHE A 60 9.04 2.84 -6.46
C PHE A 60 9.03 4.20 -5.71
N GLY A 61 8.43 4.26 -4.53
CA GLY A 61 8.74 5.22 -3.48
C GLY A 61 8.17 6.62 -3.61
N GLN A 62 7.19 6.92 -4.48
CA GLN A 62 6.66 8.28 -4.61
C GLN A 62 6.08 8.82 -3.29
N ASP A 63 5.31 8.01 -2.53
CA ASP A 63 4.76 8.43 -1.23
C ASP A 63 5.87 8.67 -0.21
N SER A 64 6.89 7.79 -0.18
CA SER A 64 8.06 7.98 0.68
C SER A 64 8.79 9.29 0.38
N ILE A 65 8.99 9.61 -0.90
CA ILE A 65 9.64 10.85 -1.35
C ILE A 65 8.75 12.06 -1.03
N SER A 66 7.43 11.95 -1.21
CA SER A 66 6.48 13.01 -0.85
C SER A 66 6.54 13.32 0.65
N LEU A 67 6.59 12.31 1.51
CA LEU A 67 6.77 12.47 2.96
C LEU A 67 8.12 13.11 3.32
N SER A 68 9.19 12.75 2.60
CA SER A 68 10.51 13.38 2.78
C SER A 68 10.50 14.87 2.39
N ARG A 69 9.80 15.24 1.31
CA ARG A 69 9.57 16.64 0.93
C ARG A 69 8.78 17.43 1.99
N MET A 70 7.94 16.75 2.78
CA MET A 70 7.24 17.34 3.93
C MET A 70 8.12 17.45 5.18
N GLY A 71 9.37 17.02 5.12
CA GLY A 71 10.35 17.14 6.20
C GLY A 71 10.47 15.93 7.11
N ALA A 72 9.88 14.79 6.75
CA ALA A 72 10.09 13.52 7.44
C ALA A 72 11.46 12.89 7.07
N LYS A 73 11.97 12.03 7.94
CA LYS A 73 13.05 11.09 7.64
C LYS A 73 12.44 9.74 7.33
N VAL A 74 12.49 9.33 6.06
CA VAL A 74 11.73 8.19 5.57
C VAL A 74 12.65 7.05 5.13
N THR A 75 12.34 5.85 5.60
CA THR A 75 12.87 4.58 5.09
C THR A 75 11.73 3.81 4.44
N GLY A 76 11.82 3.55 3.14
CA GLY A 76 10.86 2.73 2.39
C GLY A 76 11.40 1.32 2.18
N ILE A 77 10.52 0.32 2.23
CA ILE A 77 10.87 -1.06 1.92
C ILE A 77 9.96 -1.64 0.85
N ASP A 78 10.51 -2.48 -0.01
CA ASP A 78 9.74 -3.25 -0.99
C ASP A 78 10.46 -4.55 -1.36
N LEU A 79 9.69 -5.56 -1.75
CA LEU A 79 10.18 -6.86 -2.21
C LEU A 79 10.89 -6.76 -3.59
N SER A 80 10.39 -5.86 -4.46
CA SER A 80 10.86 -5.68 -5.83
C SER A 80 12.20 -4.93 -5.87
N ASP A 81 13.25 -5.59 -6.30
CA ASP A 81 14.55 -4.97 -6.49
C ASP A 81 14.54 -3.91 -7.60
N LYS A 82 13.72 -4.11 -8.65
CA LYS A 82 13.54 -3.09 -9.69
C LYS A 82 12.78 -1.86 -9.18
N ALA A 83 11.75 -2.06 -8.34
CA ALA A 83 11.03 -0.95 -7.73
C ALA A 83 11.95 -0.13 -6.81
N ILE A 84 12.77 -0.79 -6.00
CA ILE A 84 13.74 -0.12 -5.12
C ILE A 84 14.83 0.60 -5.90
N ALA A 85 15.31 0.02 -7.01
CA ALA A 85 16.27 0.72 -7.88
C ALA A 85 15.64 1.99 -8.47
N ALA A 86 14.40 1.92 -8.95
CA ALA A 86 13.66 3.08 -9.46
C ALA A 86 13.37 4.12 -8.35
N ALA A 87 13.02 3.67 -7.13
CA ALA A 87 12.80 4.54 -5.98
C ALA A 87 14.04 5.37 -5.62
N LYS A 88 15.22 4.74 -5.62
CA LYS A 88 16.50 5.42 -5.38
C LYS A 88 16.82 6.46 -6.45
N ASP A 89 16.59 6.14 -7.73
CA ASP A 89 16.77 7.06 -8.86
C ASP A 89 15.81 8.26 -8.75
N LEU A 90 14.51 7.99 -8.44
CA LEU A 90 13.53 9.05 -8.25
C LEU A 90 13.85 9.95 -7.06
N ALA A 91 14.31 9.40 -5.92
CA ALA A 91 14.71 10.18 -4.75
C ALA A 91 15.91 11.10 -5.08
N GLN A 92 16.91 10.57 -5.81
CA GLN A 92 18.04 11.35 -6.26
C GLN A 92 17.61 12.51 -7.18
N LYS A 93 16.75 12.23 -8.18
CA LYS A 93 16.20 13.25 -9.09
C LYS A 93 15.32 14.28 -8.36
N ALA A 94 14.60 13.85 -7.34
CA ALA A 94 13.76 14.71 -6.50
C ALA A 94 14.54 15.51 -5.45
N GLY A 95 15.85 15.24 -5.27
CA GLY A 95 16.70 15.91 -4.30
C GLY A 95 16.31 15.61 -2.84
N THR A 96 15.91 14.38 -2.54
CA THR A 96 15.54 13.95 -1.17
C THR A 96 16.51 12.89 -0.63
N ASP A 97 16.69 12.85 0.70
CA ASP A 97 17.51 11.86 1.40
C ASP A 97 16.68 10.64 1.86
N THR A 98 15.67 10.25 1.04
CA THR A 98 14.83 9.09 1.32
C THR A 98 15.64 7.80 1.18
N GLU A 99 15.63 6.97 2.21
CA GLU A 99 16.30 5.67 2.22
C GLU A 99 15.37 4.57 1.68
N PHE A 100 15.95 3.61 0.93
CA PHE A 100 15.20 2.47 0.40
C PHE A 100 15.96 1.16 0.57
N LEU A 101 15.28 0.14 1.13
CA LEU A 101 15.78 -1.20 1.34
C LEU A 101 14.96 -2.22 0.52
N CYS A 102 15.66 -3.11 -0.19
CA CYS A 102 15.01 -4.21 -0.90
C CYS A 102 14.94 -5.42 0.04
N THR A 103 13.75 -5.70 0.55
CA THR A 103 13.48 -6.84 1.42
C THR A 103 12.00 -7.19 1.38
N ASP A 104 11.64 -8.47 1.58
CA ASP A 104 10.28 -8.80 1.93
C ASP A 104 9.95 -8.32 3.35
N LEU A 105 8.65 -8.15 3.62
CA LEU A 105 8.20 -7.61 4.89
C LEU A 105 8.63 -8.49 6.08
N TYR A 106 8.50 -9.81 5.96
CA TYR A 106 8.75 -10.73 7.08
C TYR A 106 10.23 -10.89 7.42
N SER A 107 11.12 -10.63 6.44
CA SER A 107 12.58 -10.59 6.64
C SER A 107 13.09 -9.22 7.10
N LEU A 108 12.23 -8.20 7.19
CA LEU A 108 12.64 -6.86 7.61
C LEU A 108 13.37 -6.82 8.97
N PRO A 109 12.95 -7.60 10.00
CA PRO A 109 13.64 -7.65 11.28
C PRO A 109 15.10 -8.12 11.24
N ASP A 110 15.53 -8.77 10.18
CA ASP A 110 16.90 -9.29 10.01
C ASP A 110 17.85 -8.24 9.41
N VAL A 111 17.28 -7.21 8.75
CA VAL A 111 18.07 -6.20 8.01
C VAL A 111 17.93 -4.77 8.56
N LEU A 112 16.99 -4.55 9.47
CA LEU A 112 16.73 -3.23 10.07
C LEU A 112 16.47 -3.36 11.57
N ASP A 113 17.15 -2.51 12.37
CA ASP A 113 17.01 -2.46 13.85
C ASP A 113 16.77 -1.03 14.34
N GLN A 114 16.02 -0.24 13.59
CA GLN A 114 15.64 1.13 13.95
C GLN A 114 14.16 1.16 14.32
N LYS A 115 13.78 2.05 15.27
CA LYS A 115 12.36 2.33 15.58
C LYS A 115 11.94 3.68 15.03
N PHE A 116 10.65 3.78 14.67
CA PHE A 116 10.08 4.90 13.97
C PHE A 116 8.95 5.55 14.75
N ASP A 117 8.73 6.84 14.52
CA ASP A 117 7.59 7.57 15.06
C ASP A 117 6.28 7.13 14.37
N ILE A 118 6.38 6.76 13.09
CA ILE A 118 5.26 6.33 12.28
C ILE A 118 5.69 5.10 11.46
N VAL A 119 4.83 4.07 11.44
CA VAL A 119 4.83 3.02 10.41
C VAL A 119 3.65 3.29 9.50
N PHE A 120 3.91 3.33 8.20
CA PHE A 120 2.92 3.70 7.19
C PHE A 120 2.82 2.65 6.09
N THR A 121 1.61 2.42 5.59
CA THR A 121 1.37 1.60 4.39
C THR A 121 0.16 2.15 3.63
N SER A 122 0.17 2.05 2.30
CA SER A 122 -0.86 2.64 1.45
C SER A 122 -1.21 1.76 0.26
N TYR A 123 -2.48 1.57 0.09
CA TYR A 123 -3.23 1.01 -1.03
C TYR A 123 -2.68 -0.25 -1.72
N GLY A 124 -3.42 -1.34 -1.60
CA GLY A 124 -3.12 -2.60 -2.26
C GLY A 124 -1.92 -3.34 -1.68
N THR A 125 -1.73 -3.30 -0.37
CA THR A 125 -0.55 -3.84 0.31
C THR A 125 -0.82 -5.15 1.04
N ILE A 126 -1.83 -5.22 1.89
CA ILE A 126 -2.05 -6.41 2.74
C ILE A 126 -2.48 -7.62 1.94
N GLY A 127 -3.10 -7.43 0.77
CA GLY A 127 -3.48 -8.54 -0.12
C GLY A 127 -2.29 -9.37 -0.62
N TRP A 128 -1.04 -8.91 -0.50
CA TRP A 128 0.17 -9.64 -0.87
C TRP A 128 0.76 -10.45 0.29
N LEU A 129 0.15 -10.41 1.46
CA LEU A 129 0.68 -10.98 2.70
C LEU A 129 -0.18 -12.17 3.14
N PRO A 130 0.40 -13.36 3.37
CA PRO A 130 -0.36 -14.53 3.83
C PRO A 130 -0.73 -14.47 5.32
N ASP A 131 0.01 -13.73 6.15
CA ASP A 131 -0.08 -13.75 7.61
C ASP A 131 -0.10 -12.34 8.19
N LEU A 132 -1.30 -11.86 8.55
CA LEU A 132 -1.46 -10.56 9.20
C LEU A 132 -1.07 -10.57 10.70
N GLY A 133 -0.94 -11.73 11.32
CA GLY A 133 -0.39 -11.83 12.68
C GLY A 133 1.08 -11.42 12.72
N GLU A 134 1.88 -11.97 11.82
CA GLU A 134 3.29 -11.59 11.70
C GLU A 134 3.46 -10.15 11.20
N TRP A 135 2.62 -9.70 10.25
CA TRP A 135 2.56 -8.30 9.82
C TRP A 135 2.33 -7.33 10.99
N ALA A 136 1.39 -7.60 11.88
CA ALA A 136 1.10 -6.75 13.04
C ALA A 136 2.25 -6.72 14.06
N LYS A 137 2.93 -7.86 14.29
CA LYS A 137 4.14 -7.93 15.12
C LYS A 137 5.27 -7.06 14.55
N ILE A 138 5.48 -7.10 13.24
CA ILE A 138 6.48 -6.28 12.57
C ILE A 138 6.16 -4.80 12.76
N ILE A 139 4.92 -4.37 12.54
CA ILE A 139 4.50 -2.99 12.79
C ILE A 139 4.85 -2.57 14.23
N THR A 140 4.44 -3.36 15.21
CA THR A 140 4.67 -3.06 16.63
C THR A 140 6.16 -3.06 16.96
N ARG A 141 6.95 -3.98 16.41
CA ARG A 141 8.42 -4.02 16.59
C ARG A 141 9.08 -2.73 16.15
N PHE A 142 8.67 -2.19 15.00
CA PHE A 142 9.30 -0.99 14.43
C PHE A 142 8.73 0.32 14.96
N LEU A 143 7.64 0.33 15.71
CA LEU A 143 7.12 1.51 16.36
C LEU A 143 7.89 1.84 17.65
N LYS A 144 8.22 3.11 17.83
CA LYS A 144 8.61 3.68 19.14
C LYS A 144 7.44 3.57 20.13
N PRO A 145 7.67 3.66 21.47
CA PRO A 145 6.58 3.90 22.41
C PRO A 145 5.75 5.12 21.95
N GLU A 146 4.42 5.02 22.03
CA GLU A 146 3.47 6.03 21.55
C GLU A 146 3.52 6.33 20.03
N GLY A 147 4.35 5.62 19.28
CA GLY A 147 4.39 5.71 17.83
C GLY A 147 3.08 5.25 17.22
N LYS A 148 2.76 5.77 16.04
CA LYS A 148 1.50 5.45 15.36
C LYS A 148 1.69 4.64 14.09
N PHE A 149 0.75 3.74 13.85
CA PHE A 149 0.55 3.06 12.59
C PHE A 149 -0.55 3.76 11.80
N VAL A 150 -0.29 4.02 10.53
CA VAL A 150 -1.25 4.62 9.60
C VAL A 150 -1.36 3.73 8.37
N MET A 151 -2.58 3.38 8.00
CA MET A 151 -2.89 2.61 6.81
C MET A 151 -4.07 3.23 6.06
N ALA A 152 -3.94 3.37 4.75
CA ALA A 152 -5.05 3.54 3.82
C ALA A 152 -5.03 2.38 2.83
N GLU A 153 -6.13 1.64 2.70
CA GLU A 153 -6.15 0.38 1.96
C GLU A 153 -7.47 0.19 1.20
N PHE A 154 -7.42 -0.56 0.12
CA PHE A 154 -8.64 -0.96 -0.57
C PHE A 154 -9.46 -1.92 0.29
N HIS A 155 -10.77 -1.68 0.31
CA HIS A 155 -11.67 -2.42 1.19
C HIS A 155 -11.83 -3.88 0.72
N PRO A 156 -11.78 -4.89 1.62
CA PRO A 156 -11.89 -6.29 1.21
C PRO A 156 -13.20 -6.66 0.51
N VAL A 157 -14.25 -5.86 0.65
CA VAL A 157 -15.50 -6.04 -0.09
C VAL A 157 -15.31 -5.83 -1.59
N VAL A 158 -14.48 -4.88 -2.03
CA VAL A 158 -14.26 -4.65 -3.46
C VAL A 158 -13.52 -5.82 -4.11
N TRP A 159 -12.62 -6.45 -3.35
CA TRP A 159 -11.86 -7.63 -3.78
C TRP A 159 -12.68 -8.93 -3.83
N MET A 160 -13.94 -8.93 -3.39
CA MET A 160 -14.82 -10.09 -3.56
C MET A 160 -15.35 -10.24 -4.99
N TYR A 161 -15.35 -9.15 -5.76
CA TYR A 161 -15.93 -9.13 -7.10
C TYR A 161 -14.91 -9.56 -8.18
N ASP A 162 -15.45 -10.01 -9.32
CA ASP A 162 -14.68 -10.11 -10.55
C ASP A 162 -14.27 -8.71 -11.06
N ASP A 163 -13.29 -8.65 -11.96
CA ASP A 163 -12.73 -7.39 -12.49
C ASP A 163 -13.79 -6.48 -13.16
N ASP A 164 -14.87 -7.04 -13.67
CA ASP A 164 -15.94 -6.29 -14.31
C ASP A 164 -17.11 -5.96 -13.37
N PHE A 165 -17.02 -6.35 -12.11
CA PHE A 165 -18.04 -6.16 -11.07
C PHE A 165 -19.41 -6.80 -11.40
N LYS A 166 -19.40 -7.89 -12.17
CA LYS A 166 -20.61 -8.62 -12.56
C LYS A 166 -21.11 -9.57 -11.47
N GLY A 167 -20.21 -10.07 -10.63
CA GLY A 167 -20.56 -11.00 -9.56
C GLY A 167 -19.49 -11.16 -8.50
N VAL A 168 -19.88 -11.76 -7.38
CA VAL A 168 -18.93 -12.18 -6.32
C VAL A 168 -18.20 -13.43 -6.79
N GLN A 169 -16.88 -13.37 -6.83
CA GLN A 169 -15.99 -14.43 -7.30
C GLN A 169 -15.08 -14.95 -6.19
N TYR A 170 -14.66 -14.08 -5.27
CA TYR A 170 -13.68 -14.40 -4.24
C TYR A 170 -14.26 -14.34 -2.85
N ASN A 171 -13.65 -15.10 -1.93
CA ASN A 171 -14.06 -15.11 -0.53
C ASN A 171 -13.67 -13.80 0.18
N TYR A 172 -14.54 -13.33 1.05
CA TYR A 172 -14.24 -12.24 1.98
C TYR A 172 -13.24 -12.65 3.07
N PHE A 173 -13.30 -13.92 3.49
CA PHE A 173 -12.43 -14.49 4.53
C PHE A 173 -11.20 -15.13 3.90
N ASN A 174 -10.07 -14.98 4.58
CA ASN A 174 -8.80 -15.57 4.18
C ASN A 174 -8.80 -17.09 4.42
N GLU A 175 -9.33 -17.86 3.48
CA GLU A 175 -9.37 -19.32 3.54
C GLU A 175 -8.25 -19.98 2.72
N LYS A 176 -7.90 -19.39 1.60
CA LYS A 176 -6.90 -19.89 0.66
C LYS A 176 -6.33 -18.77 -0.20
N PRO A 177 -5.08 -18.93 -0.72
CA PRO A 177 -4.53 -17.98 -1.67
C PRO A 177 -5.35 -17.91 -2.96
N ILE A 178 -5.41 -16.72 -3.53
CA ILE A 178 -5.93 -16.42 -4.86
C ILE A 178 -4.72 -16.40 -5.79
N VAL A 179 -4.72 -17.24 -6.82
CA VAL A 179 -3.64 -17.32 -7.82
C VAL A 179 -4.24 -16.97 -9.16
N GLU A 180 -3.68 -15.95 -9.80
CA GLU A 180 -4.19 -15.46 -11.08
C GLU A 180 -3.05 -15.13 -12.04
N THR A 181 -3.38 -15.22 -13.33
CA THR A 181 -2.56 -14.69 -14.42
C THR A 181 -3.27 -13.45 -14.98
N TYR A 182 -2.53 -12.35 -15.10
CA TYR A 182 -3.08 -11.08 -15.53
C TYR A 182 -2.26 -10.51 -16.70
N GLU A 183 -2.95 -9.95 -17.69
CA GLU A 183 -2.36 -9.27 -18.83
C GLU A 183 -2.42 -7.75 -18.62
N GLY A 184 -1.31 -7.05 -18.87
CA GLY A 184 -1.19 -5.63 -18.57
C GLY A 184 -1.03 -5.33 -17.07
N THR A 185 -1.40 -4.12 -16.66
CA THR A 185 -1.41 -3.68 -15.24
C THR A 185 -2.64 -2.81 -14.95
N TYR A 186 -2.93 -2.56 -13.68
CA TYR A 186 -3.97 -1.60 -13.30
C TYR A 186 -3.65 -0.14 -13.70
N ALA A 187 -2.37 0.19 -13.88
CA ALA A 187 -1.92 1.51 -14.30
C ALA A 187 -1.80 1.66 -15.83
N ASP A 188 -1.63 0.53 -16.54
CA ASP A 188 -1.60 0.46 -17.99
C ASP A 188 -2.10 -0.92 -18.45
N GLN A 189 -3.38 -0.97 -18.82
CA GLN A 189 -4.02 -2.22 -19.28
C GLN A 189 -3.51 -2.67 -20.66
N SER A 190 -2.82 -1.79 -21.41
CA SER A 190 -2.24 -2.09 -22.72
C SER A 190 -0.78 -2.55 -22.65
N ALA A 191 -0.17 -2.56 -21.48
CA ALA A 191 1.21 -3.01 -21.31
C ALA A 191 1.38 -4.45 -21.78
N ASP A 192 2.38 -4.69 -22.63
CA ASP A 192 2.69 -6.02 -23.19
C ASP A 192 3.44 -6.89 -22.14
N ILE A 193 2.76 -7.18 -21.06
CA ILE A 193 3.25 -8.07 -20.00
C ILE A 193 2.16 -9.05 -19.57
N VAL A 194 2.57 -10.28 -19.31
CA VAL A 194 1.74 -11.33 -18.67
C VAL A 194 2.43 -11.76 -17.40
N GLN A 195 1.70 -11.80 -16.30
CA GLN A 195 2.26 -12.07 -14.99
C GLN A 195 1.35 -12.94 -14.15
N GLU A 196 1.92 -13.85 -13.42
CA GLU A 196 1.24 -14.60 -12.37
C GLU A 196 1.45 -13.88 -11.03
N TYR A 197 0.44 -13.92 -10.17
CA TYR A 197 0.56 -13.43 -8.81
C TYR A 197 -0.24 -14.29 -7.83
N VAL A 198 0.14 -14.18 -6.56
CA VAL A 198 -0.51 -14.84 -5.44
C VAL A 198 -0.91 -13.80 -4.42
N MET A 199 -2.20 -13.76 -4.09
CA MET A 199 -2.73 -12.79 -3.12
C MET A 199 -3.75 -13.43 -2.18
N TRP A 200 -4.14 -12.68 -1.15
CA TRP A 200 -5.13 -13.07 -0.13
C TRP A 200 -6.11 -11.94 0.08
N ASN A 201 -7.37 -12.28 0.31
CA ASN A 201 -8.33 -11.29 0.80
C ASN A 201 -8.43 -11.41 2.32
N HIS A 202 -8.35 -10.28 3.01
CA HIS A 202 -8.36 -10.23 4.47
C HIS A 202 -9.57 -9.46 4.97
N SER A 203 -10.40 -10.11 5.78
CA SER A 203 -11.55 -9.44 6.39
C SER A 203 -11.10 -8.30 7.31
N LEU A 204 -11.93 -7.27 7.47
CA LEU A 204 -11.66 -6.21 8.46
C LEU A 204 -11.49 -6.77 9.87
N ALA A 205 -12.25 -7.82 10.22
CA ALA A 205 -12.10 -8.48 11.51
C ALA A 205 -10.70 -9.07 11.70
N GLU A 206 -10.12 -9.69 10.66
CA GLU A 206 -8.74 -10.21 10.69
C GLU A 206 -7.73 -9.07 10.86
N VAL A 207 -7.86 -7.99 10.09
CA VAL A 207 -6.99 -6.81 10.19
C VAL A 207 -7.02 -6.22 11.61
N PHE A 208 -8.21 -5.92 12.13
CA PHE A 208 -8.36 -5.33 13.44
C PHE A 208 -7.89 -6.24 14.56
N GLN A 209 -8.26 -7.53 14.51
CA GLN A 209 -7.91 -8.45 15.59
C GLN A 209 -6.39 -8.62 15.72
N ASN A 210 -5.67 -8.68 14.59
CA ASN A 210 -4.21 -8.80 14.62
C ASN A 210 -3.53 -7.53 15.16
N LEU A 211 -4.01 -6.33 14.79
CA LEU A 211 -3.50 -5.08 15.38
C LEU A 211 -3.76 -5.01 16.90
N ILE A 212 -4.95 -5.41 17.35
CA ILE A 212 -5.33 -5.42 18.78
C ILE A 212 -4.49 -6.44 19.56
N ASN A 213 -4.23 -7.61 19.00
CA ASN A 213 -3.42 -8.65 19.63
C ASN A 213 -1.99 -8.20 19.91
N GLU A 214 -1.47 -7.27 19.08
CA GLU A 214 -0.15 -6.67 19.23
C GLU A 214 -0.19 -5.32 19.99
N ASP A 215 -1.20 -5.12 20.86
CA ASP A 215 -1.36 -3.94 21.73
C ASP A 215 -1.46 -2.59 20.99
N LEU A 216 -1.85 -2.59 19.73
CA LEU A 216 -2.14 -1.37 19.00
C LEU A 216 -3.58 -0.90 19.29
N GLN A 217 -3.70 0.32 19.81
CA GLN A 217 -5.00 0.95 20.07
C GLN A 217 -5.50 1.64 18.81
N ILE A 218 -6.61 1.17 18.26
CA ILE A 218 -7.28 1.84 17.15
C ILE A 218 -7.79 3.21 17.61
N LYS A 219 -7.29 4.28 17.00
CA LYS A 219 -7.67 5.67 17.30
C LYS A 219 -8.68 6.22 16.33
N LYS A 220 -8.52 5.86 15.04
CA LYS A 220 -9.46 6.22 13.97
C LYS A 220 -9.67 5.03 13.06
N PHE A 221 -10.90 4.90 12.59
CA PHE A 221 -11.28 4.01 11.51
C PHE A 221 -12.27 4.74 10.62
N GLN A 222 -12.04 4.70 9.32
CA GLN A 222 -12.88 5.38 8.33
C GLN A 222 -13.07 4.46 7.14
N GLU A 223 -14.24 4.53 6.52
CA GLU A 223 -14.57 3.84 5.27
C GLU A 223 -15.03 4.86 4.24
N PHE A 224 -14.67 4.62 2.99
CA PHE A 224 -14.99 5.51 1.88
C PHE A 224 -15.63 4.71 0.75
N ASP A 225 -16.72 5.22 0.20
CA ASP A 225 -17.40 4.66 -0.96
C ASP A 225 -16.76 5.08 -2.30
N TRP A 226 -15.53 5.57 -2.24
CA TRP A 226 -14.72 6.03 -3.36
C TRP A 226 -13.25 5.63 -3.20
N SER A 227 -12.55 5.59 -4.33
CA SER A 227 -11.11 5.40 -4.41
C SER A 227 -10.43 6.72 -4.82
N PRO A 228 -9.24 7.05 -4.28
CA PRO A 228 -8.45 8.18 -4.76
C PRO A 228 -7.75 7.90 -6.11
N TYR A 229 -7.86 6.69 -6.61
CA TYR A 229 -7.24 6.23 -7.85
C TYR A 229 -8.24 5.58 -8.81
N PRO A 230 -8.08 5.74 -10.13
CA PRO A 230 -8.86 5.01 -11.15
C PRO A 230 -8.31 3.59 -11.39
N CYS A 231 -8.03 2.83 -10.32
CA CYS A 231 -7.36 1.52 -10.41
C CYS A 231 -8.30 0.34 -10.65
N PHE A 232 -9.60 0.54 -10.52
CA PHE A 232 -10.62 -0.46 -10.84
C PHE A 232 -11.20 -0.26 -12.23
N ARG A 233 -11.70 -1.32 -12.86
CA ARG A 233 -12.41 -1.19 -14.13
C ARG A 233 -13.75 -0.46 -13.93
N HIS A 234 -14.19 0.23 -14.97
CA HIS A 234 -15.51 0.91 -15.02
C HIS A 234 -15.72 1.99 -13.93
N VAL A 235 -14.64 2.55 -13.37
CA VAL A 235 -14.77 3.68 -12.44
C VAL A 235 -14.99 4.99 -13.18
N GLU A 236 -15.73 5.89 -12.54
CA GLU A 236 -15.96 7.26 -13.00
C GLU A 236 -15.57 8.27 -11.93
N GLU A 237 -14.94 9.37 -12.34
CA GLU A 237 -14.67 10.49 -11.46
C GLU A 237 -15.95 11.27 -11.22
N PHE A 238 -16.48 11.24 -9.99
CA PHE A 238 -17.70 11.98 -9.63
C PHE A 238 -17.41 13.30 -8.89
N GLU A 239 -16.22 13.40 -8.33
CA GLU A 239 -15.64 14.60 -7.72
C GLU A 239 -14.14 14.54 -7.96
N LYS A 240 -13.46 15.67 -8.11
CA LYS A 240 -12.03 15.71 -8.42
C LYS A 240 -11.20 14.83 -7.48
N GLY A 241 -10.50 13.85 -8.03
CA GLY A 241 -9.69 12.87 -7.30
C GLY A 241 -10.51 11.83 -6.52
N LYS A 242 -11.81 11.68 -6.80
CA LYS A 242 -12.67 10.66 -6.19
C LYS A 242 -13.39 9.83 -7.25
N TRP A 243 -13.09 8.56 -7.25
CA TRP A 243 -13.55 7.60 -8.24
C TRP A 243 -14.52 6.60 -7.64
N ARG A 244 -15.62 6.32 -8.31
CA ARG A 244 -16.61 5.31 -7.91
C ARG A 244 -16.87 4.32 -9.03
N ILE A 245 -17.42 3.16 -8.65
CA ILE A 245 -17.99 2.19 -9.57
C ILE A 245 -19.49 2.55 -9.71
N PRO A 246 -19.94 3.11 -10.87
CA PRO A 246 -21.26 3.72 -10.99
C PRO A 246 -22.42 2.80 -10.63
N GLN A 247 -22.32 1.50 -10.99
CA GLN A 247 -23.38 0.53 -10.69
C GLN A 247 -23.62 0.33 -9.18
N PHE A 248 -22.63 0.57 -8.36
CA PHE A 248 -22.74 0.47 -6.90
C PHE A 248 -23.05 1.82 -6.26
N GLY A 249 -22.66 2.93 -6.87
CA GLY A 249 -22.80 4.25 -6.25
C GLY A 249 -22.13 4.27 -4.87
N ASN A 250 -22.90 4.57 -3.83
CA ASN A 250 -22.45 4.57 -2.44
C ASN A 250 -22.86 3.32 -1.63
N LYS A 251 -23.13 2.20 -2.28
CA LYS A 251 -23.66 0.99 -1.63
C LYS A 251 -22.58 0.09 -1.04
N ILE A 252 -21.34 0.21 -1.52
CA ILE A 252 -20.20 -0.57 -1.02
C ILE A 252 -19.03 0.35 -0.70
N PRO A 253 -18.22 0.03 0.32
CA PRO A 253 -16.97 0.72 0.56
C PRO A 253 -15.91 0.27 -0.45
N LEU A 254 -15.08 1.21 -0.94
CA LEU A 254 -13.94 0.95 -1.82
C LEU A 254 -12.61 1.06 -1.09
N VAL A 255 -12.55 1.88 -0.06
CA VAL A 255 -11.33 2.16 0.72
C VAL A 255 -11.68 2.17 2.20
N PHE A 256 -10.74 1.75 3.04
CA PHE A 256 -10.76 1.98 4.47
C PHE A 256 -9.44 2.56 4.94
N ALA A 257 -9.45 3.23 6.08
CA ALA A 257 -8.27 3.84 6.64
C ALA A 257 -8.23 3.68 8.17
N ILE A 258 -7.04 3.42 8.70
CA ILE A 258 -6.79 3.16 10.12
C ILE A 258 -5.67 4.06 10.63
N GLU A 259 -5.89 4.67 11.80
CA GLU A 259 -4.83 5.14 12.68
C GLU A 259 -4.85 4.29 13.96
N ALA A 260 -3.74 3.65 14.27
CA ALA A 260 -3.56 2.93 15.51
C ALA A 260 -2.31 3.43 16.24
N GLN A 261 -2.31 3.38 17.56
CA GLN A 261 -1.21 3.86 18.40
C GLN A 261 -0.67 2.72 19.26
N LYS A 262 0.66 2.59 19.29
CA LYS A 262 1.33 1.69 20.23
C LYS A 262 1.19 2.22 21.65
N LYS A 263 0.78 1.38 22.58
CA LYS A 263 0.72 1.73 24.00
C LYS A 263 2.12 2.09 24.53
N SER A 264 2.16 3.03 25.49
CA SER A 264 3.35 3.23 26.32
C SER A 264 3.58 1.96 27.16
N SER A 265 4.75 1.39 27.08
CA SER A 265 5.17 0.25 27.92
C SER A 265 5.47 0.73 29.32
#